data_b0e9855b36b6954c588d66ed58c85b6d
#
_entry.id   b0e9855b36b6954c588d66ed58c85b6d
#
_cell.length_a   1.000
_cell.length_b   1.000
_cell.length_c   1.000
_cell.angle_alpha   90.00
_cell.angle_beta   90.00
_cell.angle_gamma   90.00
#
_symmetry.space_group_name_H-M   'P 1'
#
loop_
_entity.id
_entity.type
_entity.pdbx_description
1 polymer ?
#
loop_
_entity_poly.entity_id
_entity_poly.type
_entity_poly.pdbx_seq_one_letter_code
_entity_poly.pdbx_strand_id
1 'polypeptide(L)'
;MGKFSKMKNAVWAILIFACLLAVAVGFVIASVNRYSGEPFSTEVNLNSGKVNSGSGVTQLTDGGAAGGELITLHETADAGVPYIDKLTFLCDSSVIGIRDYGVLSDGKDTKQVWGTEVGSLKISDLMNGNIIYPVDGSQIPIADAAMIAKPSVLVICVGQDGLSAVDENTFKASYSAMINKIKAASPDTVLMCSSISSVSENYDGLDELTSQIILTANEWIKDICRANGCYYVDAGHACDTGYGYVHPTYLSTNNKTLNSTGVTEYINYLRTHALDLQ
;
A
#
# COMPACT_ATOMS: atom_id res chain seq x y z
N MET A 1 -3.13 47.06 -44.96
CA MET A 1 -2.20 46.62 -43.87
C MET A 1 -2.57 45.32 -43.17
N GLY A 2 -3.67 44.64 -43.47
CA GLY A 2 -4.11 43.46 -42.70
C GLY A 2 -3.58 42.07 -43.16
N LYS A 3 -3.07 41.88 -44.35
CA LYS A 3 -2.63 40.58 -44.86
C LYS A 3 -1.23 40.15 -44.38
N PHE A 4 -0.30 41.07 -44.16
CA PHE A 4 1.06 40.77 -43.68
C PHE A 4 1.10 40.34 -42.19
N SER A 5 0.21 40.85 -41.35
CA SER A 5 0.12 40.47 -39.95
C SER A 5 -0.39 39.02 -39.74
N LYS A 6 -1.41 38.62 -40.53
CA LYS A 6 -1.95 37.25 -40.47
C LYS A 6 -0.95 36.19 -40.94
N MET A 7 -0.12 36.53 -41.91
CA MET A 7 0.91 35.62 -42.42
C MET A 7 2.06 35.42 -41.45
N LYS A 8 2.48 36.44 -40.71
CA LYS A 8 3.47 36.31 -39.62
C LYS A 8 2.96 35.40 -38.52
N ASN A 9 1.71 35.57 -38.08
CA ASN A 9 1.12 34.72 -37.01
C ASN A 9 0.99 33.25 -37.44
N ALA A 10 0.66 32.98 -38.71
CA ALA A 10 0.61 31.61 -39.23
C ALA A 10 1.99 30.94 -39.29
N VAL A 11 3.03 31.68 -39.66
CA VAL A 11 4.41 31.14 -39.66
C VAL A 11 4.89 30.85 -38.23
N TRP A 12 4.59 31.71 -37.26
CA TRP A 12 4.92 31.46 -35.87
C TRP A 12 4.19 30.25 -35.27
N ALA A 13 2.90 30.06 -35.62
CA ALA A 13 2.14 28.90 -35.18
C ALA A 13 2.72 27.58 -35.75
N ILE A 14 3.16 27.57 -37.00
CA ILE A 14 3.78 26.40 -37.62
C ILE A 14 5.15 26.08 -36.98
N LEU A 15 5.94 27.10 -36.65
CA LEU A 15 7.22 26.90 -35.95
C LEU A 15 7.04 26.34 -34.54
N ILE A 16 6.07 26.84 -33.79
CA ILE A 16 5.75 26.32 -32.44
C ILE A 16 5.27 24.87 -32.53
N PHE A 17 4.42 24.54 -33.51
CA PHE A 17 3.95 23.17 -33.71
C PHE A 17 5.07 22.20 -34.08
N ALA A 18 5.99 22.62 -34.92
CA ALA A 18 7.17 21.85 -35.31
C ALA A 18 8.12 21.60 -34.11
N CYS A 19 8.32 22.59 -33.25
CA CYS A 19 9.11 22.43 -32.03
C CYS A 19 8.46 21.44 -31.03
N LEU A 20 7.14 21.52 -30.84
CA LEU A 20 6.41 20.58 -29.98
C LEU A 20 6.48 19.14 -30.51
N LEU A 21 6.39 18.97 -31.84
CA LEU A 21 6.53 17.65 -32.45
C LEU A 21 7.95 17.09 -32.30
N ALA A 22 8.99 17.91 -32.42
CA ALA A 22 10.38 17.49 -32.20
C ALA A 22 10.65 17.05 -30.76
N VAL A 23 10.04 17.74 -29.76
CA VAL A 23 10.14 17.36 -28.35
C VAL A 23 9.41 16.05 -28.09
N ALA A 24 8.21 15.84 -28.67
CA ALA A 24 7.46 14.60 -28.51
C ALA A 24 8.20 13.39 -29.11
N VAL A 25 8.77 13.55 -30.31
CA VAL A 25 9.59 12.50 -31.00
C VAL A 25 10.86 12.21 -30.18
N GLY A 26 11.52 13.24 -29.64
CA GLY A 26 12.69 13.07 -28.78
C GLY A 26 12.39 12.29 -27.51
N PHE A 27 11.20 12.52 -26.92
CA PHE A 27 10.76 11.78 -25.71
C PHE A 27 10.46 10.31 -26.03
N VAL A 28 9.85 10.02 -27.17
CA VAL A 28 9.57 8.63 -27.61
C VAL A 28 10.87 7.88 -27.89
N ILE A 29 11.84 8.50 -28.56
CA ILE A 29 13.15 7.87 -28.84
C ILE A 29 13.93 7.63 -27.54
N ALA A 30 13.89 8.56 -26.57
CA ALA A 30 14.54 8.38 -25.28
C ALA A 30 13.88 7.27 -24.45
N SER A 31 12.57 7.09 -24.56
CA SER A 31 11.83 6.02 -23.90
C SER A 31 12.14 4.65 -24.53
N VAL A 32 12.23 4.56 -25.85
CA VAL A 32 12.57 3.31 -26.56
C VAL A 32 14.02 2.88 -26.29
N ASN A 33 14.98 3.81 -26.22
CA ASN A 33 16.37 3.48 -25.87
C ASN A 33 16.58 3.06 -24.42
N ARG A 34 15.68 3.35 -23.52
CA ARG A 34 15.71 2.80 -22.14
C ARG A 34 15.19 1.36 -22.05
N TYR A 35 14.43 0.91 -23.05
CA TYR A 35 13.86 -0.45 -23.10
C TYR A 35 14.71 -1.47 -23.85
N SER A 36 15.79 -1.08 -24.52
CA SER A 36 16.74 -1.98 -25.18
C SER A 36 17.95 -2.28 -24.29
N GLY A 37 17.72 -2.69 -23.08
CA GLY A 37 18.70 -3.29 -22.19
C GLY A 37 18.75 -4.81 -22.42
N GLU A 38 19.93 -5.32 -22.61
CA GLU A 38 20.50 -6.64 -22.86
C GLU A 38 19.64 -7.91 -22.56
N PRO A 39 19.77 -8.98 -23.35
CA PRO A 39 19.02 -10.21 -23.12
C PRO A 39 19.52 -10.94 -21.87
N PHE A 40 18.58 -11.27 -21.00
CA PHE A 40 18.74 -12.05 -19.79
C PHE A 40 19.24 -13.46 -20.14
N SER A 41 20.49 -13.76 -19.84
CA SER A 41 21.06 -15.12 -19.93
C SER A 41 20.74 -15.88 -18.65
N THR A 42 19.82 -16.83 -18.74
CA THR A 42 19.54 -17.83 -17.70
C THR A 42 20.64 -18.90 -17.73
N GLU A 43 21.63 -18.82 -16.89
CA GLU A 43 22.40 -20.01 -16.48
C GLU A 43 21.78 -20.58 -15.19
N VAL A 44 21.00 -21.64 -15.35
CA VAL A 44 20.50 -22.45 -14.23
C VAL A 44 21.61 -23.38 -13.76
N ASN A 45 22.23 -23.07 -12.65
CA ASN A 45 23.17 -23.97 -12.00
C ASN A 45 22.40 -24.90 -11.04
N LEU A 46 22.06 -26.10 -11.54
CA LEU A 46 21.44 -27.16 -10.75
C LEU A 46 22.52 -27.82 -9.91
N ASN A 47 22.69 -27.38 -8.67
CA ASN A 47 23.47 -28.17 -7.70
C ASN A 47 22.52 -28.79 -6.68
N SER A 48 22.51 -30.14 -6.71
CA SER A 48 21.64 -31.00 -5.91
C SER A 48 21.99 -30.90 -4.43
N GLY A 49 21.03 -30.42 -3.62
CA GLY A 49 21.12 -30.42 -2.15
C GLY A 49 19.77 -30.87 -1.54
N LYS A 50 19.83 -32.01 -0.87
CA LYS A 50 18.79 -32.77 -0.19
C LYS A 50 17.66 -31.94 0.42
N VAL A 51 16.42 -32.28 0.06
CA VAL A 51 15.21 -31.92 0.76
C VAL A 51 15.19 -32.60 2.13
N ASN A 52 15.23 -31.82 3.18
CA ASN A 52 14.90 -32.30 4.53
C ASN A 52 13.58 -31.66 4.93
N SER A 53 12.53 -32.47 4.97
CA SER A 53 11.25 -32.10 5.54
C SER A 53 11.40 -31.94 7.05
N GLY A 54 11.40 -30.70 7.52
CA GLY A 54 11.37 -30.37 8.93
C GLY A 54 10.53 -29.13 9.12
N SER A 55 9.43 -29.27 9.87
CA SER A 55 8.68 -28.14 10.44
C SER A 55 9.67 -27.24 11.18
N GLY A 56 10.04 -26.12 10.58
CA GLY A 56 10.97 -25.15 11.15
C GLY A 56 10.28 -23.83 11.41
N VAL A 57 9.94 -23.61 12.67
CA VAL A 57 9.71 -22.29 13.24
C VAL A 57 10.94 -21.45 12.91
N THR A 58 10.77 -20.39 12.12
CA THR A 58 11.87 -19.47 11.83
C THR A 58 12.04 -18.55 13.03
N GLN A 59 13.12 -18.72 13.76
CA GLN A 59 13.52 -17.82 14.85
C GLN A 59 13.80 -16.41 14.30
N LEU A 60 13.27 -15.43 15.03
CA LEU A 60 13.61 -14.02 14.87
C LEU A 60 15.11 -13.83 15.11
N THR A 61 15.87 -13.47 14.08
CA THR A 61 17.22 -12.94 14.27
C THR A 61 17.15 -11.42 14.19
N ASP A 62 17.43 -10.80 15.34
CA ASP A 62 17.66 -9.38 15.51
C ASP A 62 18.82 -8.90 14.62
N GLY A 63 18.63 -7.80 13.87
CA GLY A 63 19.73 -7.19 13.13
C GLY A 63 19.31 -6.49 11.86
N GLY A 64 19.03 -5.19 11.96
CA GLY A 64 18.83 -4.31 10.81
C GLY A 64 20.00 -4.32 9.84
N ALA A 65 19.75 -4.73 8.60
CA ALA A 65 20.65 -4.52 7.47
C ALA A 65 19.86 -4.13 6.24
N ALA A 66 20.31 -3.12 5.53
CA ALA A 66 19.79 -2.72 4.23
C ALA A 66 19.86 -3.91 3.26
N GLY A 67 18.69 -4.40 2.78
CA GLY A 67 18.61 -5.53 1.85
C GLY A 67 18.16 -6.85 2.46
N GLY A 68 17.35 -6.85 3.51
CA GLY A 68 16.76 -8.04 4.14
C GLY A 68 15.86 -8.85 3.21
N GLU A 69 15.58 -10.10 3.59
CA GLU A 69 14.59 -10.95 2.95
C GLU A 69 13.18 -10.39 3.21
N LEU A 70 12.28 -10.46 2.20
CA LEU A 70 10.88 -10.13 2.39
C LEU A 70 10.22 -11.24 3.22
N ILE A 71 9.67 -10.86 4.37
CA ILE A 71 8.92 -11.78 5.22
C ILE A 71 7.43 -11.63 4.89
N THR A 72 6.93 -12.51 4.02
CA THR A 72 5.51 -12.58 3.69
C THR A 72 4.81 -13.55 4.64
N LEU A 73 3.68 -13.14 5.21
CA LEU A 73 2.85 -14.04 5.99
C LEU A 73 2.09 -14.98 5.07
N HIS A 74 2.18 -16.27 5.37
CA HIS A 74 1.52 -17.33 4.64
C HIS A 74 0.33 -17.87 5.42
N GLU A 75 -0.50 -18.67 4.77
CA GLU A 75 -1.66 -19.30 5.37
C GLU A 75 -1.28 -20.13 6.61
N THR A 76 -2.01 -19.91 7.70
CA THR A 76 -1.88 -20.58 8.98
C THR A 76 -3.24 -21.17 9.39
N ALA A 77 -3.27 -21.95 10.47
CA ALA A 77 -4.53 -22.22 11.14
C ALA A 77 -5.18 -20.90 11.61
N ASP A 78 -6.51 -20.86 11.64
CA ASP A 78 -7.24 -19.68 12.10
C ASP A 78 -6.88 -19.35 13.56
N ALA A 79 -6.21 -18.21 13.74
CA ALA A 79 -5.79 -17.72 15.05
C ALA A 79 -6.92 -17.08 15.86
N GLY A 80 -8.09 -16.94 15.26
CA GLY A 80 -9.31 -16.47 15.92
C GLY A 80 -9.32 -15.01 16.32
N VAL A 81 -10.40 -14.62 16.99
CA VAL A 81 -10.60 -13.26 17.52
C VAL A 81 -9.49 -12.81 18.48
N PRO A 82 -8.97 -13.67 19.38
CA PRO A 82 -7.90 -13.24 20.30
C PRO A 82 -6.61 -12.76 19.61
N TYR A 83 -6.34 -13.21 18.39
CA TYR A 83 -5.24 -12.68 17.59
C TYR A 83 -5.57 -11.27 17.06
N ILE A 84 -6.77 -11.08 16.50
CA ILE A 84 -7.22 -9.79 15.99
C ILE A 84 -7.27 -8.74 17.11
N ASP A 85 -7.65 -9.11 18.32
CA ASP A 85 -7.70 -8.21 19.48
C ASP A 85 -6.31 -7.66 19.89
N LYS A 86 -5.21 -8.29 19.43
CA LYS A 86 -3.84 -7.78 19.62
C LYS A 86 -3.35 -6.83 18.54
N LEU A 87 -4.09 -6.71 17.44
CA LEU A 87 -3.70 -5.87 16.32
C LEU A 87 -4.22 -4.45 16.48
N THR A 88 -3.43 -3.48 16.06
CA THR A 88 -3.87 -2.10 15.82
C THR A 88 -3.76 -1.82 14.33
N PHE A 89 -4.68 -1.08 13.76
CA PHE A 89 -4.81 -0.84 12.33
C PHE A 89 -4.64 0.64 12.01
N LEU A 90 -3.69 0.98 11.16
CA LEU A 90 -3.61 2.31 10.55
C LEU A 90 -4.27 2.23 9.17
N CYS A 91 -5.40 2.90 9.00
CA CYS A 91 -6.27 2.75 7.84
C CYS A 91 -6.39 4.03 7.02
N ASP A 92 -6.43 3.87 5.69
CA ASP A 92 -6.96 4.85 4.76
C ASP A 92 -8.42 4.54 4.39
N SER A 93 -8.98 5.27 3.41
CA SER A 93 -10.39 5.13 3.03
C SER A 93 -10.76 3.75 2.50
N SER A 94 -9.80 2.96 2.01
CA SER A 94 -10.08 1.64 1.42
C SER A 94 -10.63 0.65 2.44
N VAL A 95 -10.14 0.71 3.69
CA VAL A 95 -10.45 -0.27 4.74
C VAL A 95 -10.90 0.36 6.08
N ILE A 96 -11.07 1.69 6.17
CA ILE A 96 -11.56 2.35 7.38
C ILE A 96 -12.93 1.80 7.84
N GLY A 97 -13.65 1.14 6.96
CA GLY A 97 -14.85 0.38 7.25
C GLY A 97 -14.69 -0.64 8.38
N ILE A 98 -13.46 -1.07 8.71
CA ILE A 98 -13.18 -1.90 9.90
C ILE A 98 -13.75 -1.23 11.16
N ARG A 99 -13.56 0.08 11.31
CA ARG A 99 -14.16 0.90 12.38
C ARG A 99 -15.63 1.19 12.12
N ASP A 100 -15.94 1.69 10.93
CA ASP A 100 -17.23 2.29 10.63
C ASP A 100 -18.39 1.27 10.62
N TYR A 101 -18.08 0.02 10.28
CA TYR A 101 -19.03 -1.10 10.36
C TYR A 101 -18.96 -1.87 11.68
N GLY A 102 -17.93 -1.59 12.51
CA GLY A 102 -17.80 -2.21 13.84
C GLY A 102 -17.54 -3.71 13.80
N VAL A 103 -16.63 -4.16 12.92
CA VAL A 103 -16.35 -5.60 12.73
C VAL A 103 -15.40 -6.19 13.76
N LEU A 104 -14.79 -5.38 14.63
CA LEU A 104 -13.93 -5.80 15.72
C LEU A 104 -14.74 -6.03 17.01
N SER A 105 -14.11 -6.63 18.02
CA SER A 105 -14.77 -7.00 19.29
C SER A 105 -15.49 -5.86 19.99
N ASP A 106 -14.93 -4.65 19.99
CA ASP A 106 -15.53 -3.45 20.60
C ASP A 106 -16.48 -2.71 19.65
N GLY A 107 -16.79 -3.28 18.48
CA GLY A 107 -17.66 -2.66 17.49
C GLY A 107 -17.12 -1.30 17.01
N LYS A 108 -18.01 -0.29 16.94
CA LYS A 108 -17.65 1.08 16.51
C LYS A 108 -16.84 1.86 17.56
N ASP A 109 -16.84 1.41 18.82
CA ASP A 109 -16.10 2.04 19.92
C ASP A 109 -14.66 1.53 20.03
N THR A 110 -14.23 0.69 19.07
CA THR A 110 -12.89 0.10 19.05
C THR A 110 -11.79 1.14 19.14
N LYS A 111 -10.75 0.83 19.93
CA LYS A 111 -9.53 1.65 20.04
C LYS A 111 -8.42 1.15 19.13
N GLN A 112 -8.66 0.09 18.39
CA GLN A 112 -7.68 -0.57 17.54
C GLN A 112 -7.50 0.11 16.16
N VAL A 113 -8.44 0.97 15.73
CA VAL A 113 -8.40 1.56 14.38
C VAL A 113 -8.01 3.03 14.43
N TRP A 114 -6.88 3.33 13.79
CA TRP A 114 -6.34 4.67 13.62
C TRP A 114 -6.60 5.16 12.19
N GLY A 115 -7.15 6.33 12.06
CA GLY A 115 -7.44 6.97 10.78
C GLY A 115 -7.82 8.41 11.00
N THR A 116 -8.08 9.15 9.93
CA THR A 116 -8.64 10.49 10.02
C THR A 116 -10.15 10.44 10.33
N GLU A 117 -10.75 11.57 10.62
CA GLU A 117 -12.20 11.67 10.86
C GLU A 117 -13.00 11.15 9.65
N VAL A 118 -12.58 11.53 8.46
CA VAL A 118 -13.23 11.13 7.19
C VAL A 118 -12.67 9.84 6.60
N GLY A 119 -11.71 9.19 7.28
CA GLY A 119 -11.07 7.97 6.82
C GLY A 119 -9.98 8.14 5.77
N SER A 120 -9.89 9.27 5.08
CA SER A 120 -8.89 9.48 4.03
C SER A 120 -7.51 9.81 4.60
N LEU A 121 -6.51 9.01 4.26
CA LEU A 121 -5.11 9.22 4.63
C LEU A 121 -4.23 9.10 3.37
N LYS A 122 -3.90 10.24 2.77
CA LYS A 122 -3.19 10.30 1.50
C LYS A 122 -1.70 9.96 1.66
N ILE A 123 -1.09 9.45 0.60
CA ILE A 123 0.36 9.18 0.54
C ILE A 123 1.19 10.42 0.89
N SER A 124 0.77 11.61 0.43
CA SER A 124 1.44 12.88 0.74
C SER A 124 1.50 13.19 2.24
N ASP A 125 0.56 12.66 3.00
CA ASP A 125 0.36 12.98 4.41
C ASP A 125 1.01 11.95 5.34
N LEU A 126 1.44 10.78 4.83
CA LEU A 126 1.95 9.67 5.65
C LEU A 126 3.11 10.08 6.56
N MET A 127 4.03 10.89 6.06
CA MET A 127 5.22 11.29 6.82
C MET A 127 4.91 12.17 8.03
N ASN A 128 3.90 13.05 7.93
CA ASN A 128 3.57 14.05 8.96
C ASN A 128 2.07 14.08 9.26
N GLY A 129 1.31 13.12 8.76
CA GLY A 129 -0.14 13.07 8.89
C GLY A 129 -0.58 12.84 10.32
N ASN A 130 -1.72 13.44 10.64
CA ASN A 130 -2.40 13.23 11.90
C ASN A 130 -3.54 12.24 11.73
N ILE A 131 -3.79 11.51 12.80
CA ILE A 131 -4.97 10.66 12.96
C ILE A 131 -5.83 11.16 14.10
N ILE A 132 -7.07 10.73 14.16
CA ILE A 132 -7.89 10.85 15.36
C ILE A 132 -7.50 9.70 16.29
N TYR A 133 -6.89 10.04 17.43
CA TYR A 133 -6.53 9.04 18.43
C TYR A 133 -7.79 8.51 19.12
N PRO A 134 -8.10 7.20 19.00
CA PRO A 134 -9.43 6.71 19.34
C PRO A 134 -9.70 6.64 20.85
N VAL A 135 -8.70 6.88 21.70
CA VAL A 135 -8.88 6.83 23.17
C VAL A 135 -9.55 8.10 23.70
N ASP A 136 -9.15 9.26 23.16
CA ASP A 136 -9.60 10.57 23.66
C ASP A 136 -10.12 11.52 22.57
N GLY A 137 -10.07 11.09 21.29
CA GLY A 137 -10.51 11.88 20.13
C GLY A 137 -9.54 13.00 19.73
N SER A 138 -8.36 13.08 20.33
CA SER A 138 -7.36 14.08 19.94
C SER A 138 -6.79 13.85 18.55
N GLN A 139 -6.43 14.91 17.85
CA GLN A 139 -5.76 14.83 16.56
C GLN A 139 -4.26 14.89 16.79
N ILE A 140 -3.57 13.76 16.60
CA ILE A 140 -2.14 13.62 16.85
C ILE A 140 -1.40 12.97 15.68
N PRO A 141 -0.08 13.21 15.54
CA PRO A 141 0.75 12.51 14.56
C PRO A 141 0.71 10.98 14.74
N ILE A 142 0.83 10.24 13.62
CA ILE A 142 0.85 8.76 13.64
C ILE A 142 1.93 8.22 14.59
N ALA A 143 3.13 8.82 14.56
CA ALA A 143 4.24 8.41 15.42
C ALA A 143 3.96 8.65 16.91
N ASP A 144 3.28 9.76 17.25
CA ASP A 144 2.89 10.07 18.64
C ASP A 144 1.84 9.07 19.13
N ALA A 145 0.89 8.69 18.28
CA ALA A 145 -0.07 7.63 18.60
C ALA A 145 0.66 6.31 18.90
N ALA A 146 1.68 5.95 18.10
CA ALA A 146 2.48 4.75 18.34
C ALA A 146 3.28 4.83 19.65
N MET A 147 3.85 5.99 19.96
CA MET A 147 4.57 6.23 21.21
C MET A 147 3.66 6.09 22.46
N ILE A 148 2.44 6.59 22.35
CA ILE A 148 1.46 6.55 23.47
C ILE A 148 0.86 5.15 23.62
N ALA A 149 0.37 4.55 22.53
CA ALA A 149 -0.36 3.28 22.57
C ALA A 149 0.56 2.06 22.71
N LYS A 150 1.78 2.12 22.15
CA LYS A 150 2.76 1.01 22.09
C LYS A 150 2.10 -0.31 21.65
N PRO A 151 1.46 -0.34 20.47
CA PRO A 151 0.76 -1.54 20.03
C PRO A 151 1.74 -2.71 19.88
N SER A 152 1.33 -3.93 20.22
CA SER A 152 2.15 -5.13 20.00
C SER A 152 2.39 -5.31 18.49
N VAL A 153 1.34 -5.15 17.68
CA VAL A 153 1.41 -5.18 16.22
C VAL A 153 0.64 -4.00 15.65
N LEU A 154 1.25 -3.24 14.76
CA LEU A 154 0.58 -2.22 13.95
C LEU A 154 0.48 -2.69 12.50
N VAL A 155 -0.73 -2.95 12.05
CA VAL A 155 -1.05 -3.29 10.67
C VAL A 155 -1.24 -1.99 9.90
N ILE A 156 -0.39 -1.76 8.91
CA ILE A 156 -0.40 -0.56 8.08
C ILE A 156 -1.21 -0.86 6.82
N CYS A 157 -2.44 -0.36 6.79
CA CYS A 157 -3.45 -0.59 5.75
C CYS A 157 -3.72 0.71 4.99
N VAL A 158 -2.66 1.30 4.44
CA VAL A 158 -2.71 2.59 3.72
C VAL A 158 -2.00 2.48 2.38
N GLY A 159 -2.35 3.34 1.47
CA GLY A 159 -1.67 3.44 0.18
C GLY A 159 -2.60 3.64 -1.01
N GLN A 160 -3.92 3.54 -0.84
CA GLN A 160 -4.87 3.76 -1.92
C GLN A 160 -5.14 5.26 -2.13
N ASP A 161 -5.25 6.03 -1.04
CA ASP A 161 -5.59 7.45 -1.12
C ASP A 161 -4.45 8.29 -1.69
N GLY A 162 -4.71 8.91 -2.85
CA GLY A 162 -3.75 9.75 -3.56
C GLY A 162 -2.68 8.97 -4.33
N LEU A 163 -2.85 7.66 -4.52
CA LEU A 163 -1.89 6.80 -5.21
C LEU A 163 -1.62 7.23 -6.65
N SER A 164 -2.66 7.55 -7.41
CA SER A 164 -2.54 7.99 -8.81
C SER A 164 -1.83 9.33 -8.99
N ALA A 165 -1.69 10.12 -7.93
CA ALA A 165 -1.05 11.43 -7.94
C ALA A 165 0.46 11.39 -7.60
N VAL A 166 1.03 10.22 -7.33
CA VAL A 166 2.43 10.08 -6.92
C VAL A 166 3.17 9.05 -7.77
N ASP A 167 4.47 9.25 -7.93
CA ASP A 167 5.36 8.27 -8.54
C ASP A 167 5.91 7.28 -7.49
N GLU A 168 6.59 6.22 -7.97
CA GLU A 168 7.21 5.19 -7.14
C GLU A 168 8.16 5.78 -6.07
N ASN A 169 9.01 6.72 -6.46
CA ASN A 169 9.99 7.30 -5.55
C ASN A 169 9.32 8.07 -4.41
N THR A 170 8.31 8.87 -4.73
CA THR A 170 7.52 9.62 -3.77
C THR A 170 6.75 8.69 -2.84
N PHE A 171 6.12 7.64 -3.39
CA PHE A 171 5.42 6.63 -2.62
C PHE A 171 6.37 5.95 -1.62
N LYS A 172 7.47 5.37 -2.11
CA LYS A 172 8.44 4.65 -1.27
C LYS A 172 9.08 5.55 -0.22
N ALA A 173 9.40 6.80 -0.56
CA ALA A 173 9.98 7.76 0.37
C ALA A 173 9.01 8.13 1.50
N SER A 174 7.75 8.47 1.17
CA SER A 174 6.74 8.86 2.16
C SER A 174 6.40 7.70 3.10
N TYR A 175 6.20 6.50 2.54
CA TYR A 175 5.86 5.31 3.30
C TYR A 175 7.01 4.88 4.23
N SER A 176 8.26 4.82 3.72
CA SER A 176 9.43 4.48 4.54
C SER A 176 9.69 5.53 5.63
N ALA A 177 9.48 6.82 5.35
CA ALA A 177 9.63 7.87 6.35
C ALA A 177 8.62 7.72 7.50
N MET A 178 7.37 7.37 7.20
CA MET A 178 6.35 7.04 8.20
C MET A 178 6.80 5.84 9.06
N ILE A 179 7.18 4.71 8.43
CA ILE A 179 7.67 3.52 9.12
C ILE A 179 8.83 3.86 10.07
N ASN A 180 9.82 4.62 9.60
CA ASN A 180 10.98 4.98 10.41
C ASN A 180 10.60 5.84 11.62
N LYS A 181 9.65 6.76 11.47
CA LYS A 181 9.13 7.55 12.60
C LYS A 181 8.40 6.69 13.62
N ILE A 182 7.58 5.73 13.17
CA ILE A 182 6.87 4.80 14.06
C ILE A 182 7.88 3.94 14.81
N LYS A 183 8.89 3.37 14.13
CA LYS A 183 9.95 2.57 14.78
C LYS A 183 10.76 3.37 15.81
N ALA A 184 11.06 4.62 15.51
CA ALA A 184 11.76 5.50 16.45
C ALA A 184 10.90 5.82 17.69
N ALA A 185 9.59 5.98 17.52
CA ALA A 185 8.64 6.32 18.58
C ALA A 185 8.22 5.10 19.42
N SER A 186 8.13 3.93 18.82
CA SER A 186 7.71 2.68 19.46
C SER A 186 8.53 1.49 18.92
N PRO A 187 9.78 1.33 19.38
CA PRO A 187 10.73 0.35 18.81
C PRO A 187 10.31 -1.11 19.00
N ASP A 188 9.49 -1.41 20.02
CA ASP A 188 9.00 -2.76 20.30
C ASP A 188 7.76 -3.13 19.48
N THR A 189 7.16 -2.18 18.75
CA THR A 189 6.00 -2.44 17.91
C THR A 189 6.40 -3.21 16.66
N VAL A 190 5.81 -4.37 16.45
CA VAL A 190 5.96 -5.12 15.20
C VAL A 190 5.14 -4.44 14.10
N LEU A 191 5.77 -4.15 12.97
CA LEU A 191 5.11 -3.52 11.81
C LEU A 191 4.79 -4.56 10.76
N MET A 192 3.52 -4.59 10.36
CA MET A 192 2.98 -5.43 9.31
C MET A 192 2.32 -4.53 8.25
N CYS A 193 2.86 -4.51 7.03
CA CYS A 193 2.25 -3.76 5.93
C CYS A 193 1.32 -4.68 5.15
N SER A 194 0.09 -4.24 4.96
CA SER A 194 -0.88 -4.93 4.11
C SER A 194 -0.80 -4.46 2.68
N SER A 195 -1.09 -5.37 1.73
CA SER A 195 -1.41 -4.96 0.37
C SER A 195 -2.62 -4.03 0.35
N ILE A 196 -2.65 -3.14 -0.63
CA ILE A 196 -3.77 -2.24 -0.92
C ILE A 196 -4.86 -3.08 -1.59
N SER A 197 -6.09 -2.93 -1.12
CA SER A 197 -7.27 -3.51 -1.77
C SER A 197 -7.51 -2.87 -3.13
N SER A 198 -7.80 -3.68 -4.14
CA SER A 198 -8.07 -3.17 -5.49
C SER A 198 -9.44 -2.50 -5.58
N VAL A 199 -9.73 -1.92 -6.72
CA VAL A 199 -11.04 -1.37 -7.07
C VAL A 199 -11.84 -2.36 -7.92
N SER A 200 -13.11 -2.08 -8.21
CA SER A 200 -13.87 -2.90 -9.15
C SER A 200 -13.34 -2.75 -10.58
N GLU A 201 -13.63 -3.75 -11.43
CA GLU A 201 -13.30 -3.69 -12.87
C GLU A 201 -13.88 -2.44 -13.56
N ASN A 202 -15.04 -1.97 -13.10
CA ASN A 202 -15.75 -0.82 -13.68
C ASN A 202 -15.59 0.45 -12.84
N TYR A 203 -14.51 0.58 -12.08
CA TYR A 203 -14.24 1.82 -11.35
C TYR A 203 -13.89 2.95 -12.34
N ASP A 204 -14.61 4.05 -12.26
CA ASP A 204 -14.50 5.23 -13.13
C ASP A 204 -14.36 6.54 -12.33
N GLY A 205 -13.76 6.47 -11.14
CA GLY A 205 -13.57 7.62 -10.26
C GLY A 205 -12.64 8.69 -10.85
N LEU A 206 -12.89 9.94 -10.44
CA LEU A 206 -12.14 11.12 -10.90
C LEU A 206 -10.65 11.12 -10.48
N ASP A 207 -10.27 10.24 -9.59
CA ASP A 207 -8.90 10.09 -9.11
C ASP A 207 -8.00 9.23 -10.05
N GLU A 208 -8.56 8.80 -11.19
CA GLU A 208 -7.84 8.01 -12.21
C GLU A 208 -7.17 6.73 -11.65
N LEU A 209 -7.62 6.26 -10.49
CA LEU A 209 -7.08 5.04 -9.87
C LEU A 209 -7.51 3.82 -10.68
N THR A 210 -6.57 2.91 -10.92
CA THR A 210 -6.84 1.65 -11.60
C THR A 210 -6.28 0.47 -10.81
N SER A 211 -6.84 -0.72 -11.02
CA SER A 211 -6.30 -1.95 -10.43
C SER A 211 -4.84 -2.18 -10.81
N GLN A 212 -4.41 -1.82 -12.03
CA GLN A 212 -3.02 -1.96 -12.45
C GLN A 212 -2.07 -1.06 -11.65
N ILE A 213 -2.48 0.18 -11.35
CA ILE A 213 -1.71 1.10 -10.50
C ILE A 213 -1.60 0.50 -9.08
N ILE A 214 -2.69 -0.05 -8.54
CA ILE A 214 -2.70 -0.67 -7.21
C ILE A 214 -1.79 -1.92 -7.18
N LEU A 215 -1.87 -2.80 -8.16
CA LEU A 215 -1.00 -3.97 -8.25
C LEU A 215 0.48 -3.58 -8.27
N THR A 216 0.81 -2.54 -9.04
CA THR A 216 2.17 -2.00 -9.08
C THR A 216 2.61 -1.44 -7.72
N ALA A 217 1.73 -0.70 -7.03
CA ALA A 217 2.02 -0.16 -5.71
C ALA A 217 2.18 -1.26 -4.64
N ASN A 218 1.49 -2.38 -4.77
CA ASN A 218 1.67 -3.54 -3.89
C ASN A 218 3.08 -4.13 -4.01
N GLU A 219 3.69 -4.13 -5.21
CA GLU A 219 5.11 -4.49 -5.33
C GLU A 219 6.02 -3.46 -4.65
N TRP A 220 5.70 -2.16 -4.72
CA TRP A 220 6.44 -1.13 -3.97
C TRP A 220 6.34 -1.34 -2.45
N ILE A 221 5.19 -1.75 -1.93
CA ILE A 221 5.03 -2.08 -0.49
C ILE A 221 5.92 -3.26 -0.11
N LYS A 222 6.02 -4.30 -0.94
CA LYS A 222 6.93 -5.43 -0.70
C LYS A 222 8.39 -4.98 -0.62
N ASP A 223 8.80 -4.08 -1.53
CA ASP A 223 10.14 -3.49 -1.49
C ASP A 223 10.39 -2.65 -0.22
N ILE A 224 9.37 -1.87 0.19
CA ILE A 224 9.42 -1.11 1.44
C ILE A 224 9.54 -2.04 2.64
N CYS A 225 8.78 -3.13 2.70
CA CYS A 225 8.87 -4.12 3.77
C CYS A 225 10.28 -4.72 3.84
N ARG A 226 10.83 -5.12 2.70
CA ARG A 226 12.19 -5.67 2.59
C ARG A 226 13.24 -4.66 3.08
N ALA A 227 13.13 -3.41 2.65
CA ALA A 227 14.09 -2.36 2.99
C ALA A 227 14.02 -1.92 4.46
N ASN A 228 12.84 -2.02 5.06
CA ASN A 228 12.61 -1.57 6.44
C ASN A 228 12.44 -2.72 7.44
N GLY A 229 12.57 -4.00 7.06
CA GLY A 229 12.39 -5.14 7.95
C GLY A 229 10.98 -5.15 8.58
N CYS A 230 9.95 -5.02 7.75
CA CYS A 230 8.55 -5.16 8.13
C CYS A 230 7.97 -6.47 7.57
N TYR A 231 6.97 -7.02 8.23
CA TYR A 231 6.18 -8.11 7.65
C TYR A 231 5.27 -7.60 6.54
N TYR A 232 5.03 -8.45 5.54
CA TYR A 232 4.05 -8.20 4.49
C TYR A 232 2.91 -9.21 4.61
N VAL A 233 1.66 -8.74 4.50
CA VAL A 233 0.45 -9.57 4.44
C VAL A 233 -0.40 -9.16 3.24
N ASP A 234 -0.90 -10.13 2.49
CA ASP A 234 -1.62 -9.88 1.24
C ASP A 234 -3.14 -9.72 1.43
N ALA A 235 -3.55 -9.09 2.55
CA ALA A 235 -4.96 -9.00 2.92
C ALA A 235 -5.81 -8.12 1.98
N GLY A 236 -5.21 -7.22 1.23
CA GLY A 236 -5.91 -6.45 0.18
C GLY A 236 -6.49 -7.30 -0.94
N HIS A 237 -5.95 -8.52 -1.15
CA HIS A 237 -6.46 -9.48 -2.13
C HIS A 237 -7.54 -10.42 -1.58
N ALA A 238 -7.92 -10.33 -0.30
CA ALA A 238 -8.90 -11.21 0.33
C ALA A 238 -10.27 -11.25 -0.40
N CYS A 239 -10.60 -10.17 -1.10
CA CYS A 239 -11.86 -10.00 -1.84
C CYS A 239 -11.67 -10.01 -3.37
N ASP A 240 -10.47 -10.41 -3.86
CA ASP A 240 -10.14 -10.39 -5.29
C ASP A 240 -10.89 -11.47 -6.06
N THR A 241 -11.23 -11.16 -7.31
CA THR A 241 -11.85 -12.10 -8.26
C THR A 241 -10.87 -13.12 -8.84
N GLY A 242 -9.57 -12.97 -8.57
CA GLY A 242 -8.48 -13.69 -9.24
C GLY A 242 -8.00 -13.01 -10.53
N TYR A 243 -8.61 -11.89 -10.92
CA TYR A 243 -8.24 -11.09 -12.09
C TYR A 243 -7.66 -9.71 -11.72
N GLY A 244 -7.34 -9.49 -10.45
CA GLY A 244 -6.80 -8.22 -9.95
C GLY A 244 -7.84 -7.15 -9.65
N TYR A 245 -9.12 -7.52 -9.58
CA TYR A 245 -10.24 -6.65 -9.22
C TYR A 245 -10.96 -7.19 -8.00
N VAL A 246 -11.44 -6.31 -7.14
CA VAL A 246 -12.33 -6.71 -6.05
C VAL A 246 -13.72 -7.02 -6.60
N HIS A 247 -14.30 -8.12 -6.14
CA HIS A 247 -15.67 -8.50 -6.52
C HIS A 247 -16.67 -7.45 -6.01
N PRO A 248 -17.63 -6.96 -6.83
CA PRO A 248 -18.54 -5.87 -6.45
C PRO A 248 -19.34 -6.10 -5.16
N THR A 249 -19.61 -7.34 -4.77
CA THR A 249 -20.30 -7.68 -3.52
C THR A 249 -19.53 -7.25 -2.26
N TYR A 250 -18.21 -7.05 -2.35
CA TYR A 250 -17.35 -6.63 -1.25
C TYR A 250 -17.07 -5.13 -1.25
N LEU A 251 -17.56 -4.39 -2.25
CA LEU A 251 -17.35 -2.96 -2.37
C LEU A 251 -18.59 -2.15 -1.96
N SER A 252 -18.34 -0.95 -1.49
CA SER A 252 -19.35 0.08 -1.31
C SER A 252 -19.83 0.61 -2.67
N THR A 253 -20.86 1.43 -2.69
CA THR A 253 -21.45 1.99 -3.92
C THR A 253 -20.50 2.85 -4.74
N ASN A 254 -19.37 3.25 -4.17
CA ASN A 254 -18.31 3.98 -4.87
C ASN A 254 -17.37 3.06 -5.67
N ASN A 255 -17.56 1.74 -5.65
CA ASN A 255 -16.73 0.75 -6.35
C ASN A 255 -15.23 0.78 -6.00
N LYS A 256 -14.86 1.38 -4.88
CA LYS A 256 -13.49 1.64 -4.45
C LYS A 256 -13.18 1.13 -3.04
N THR A 257 -14.05 1.42 -2.08
CA THR A 257 -13.82 1.08 -0.67
C THR A 257 -14.57 -0.19 -0.28
N LEU A 258 -13.98 -0.99 0.60
CA LEU A 258 -14.63 -2.21 1.09
C LEU A 258 -15.89 -1.87 1.89
N ASN A 259 -16.97 -2.62 1.65
CA ASN A 259 -18.18 -2.59 2.46
C ASN A 259 -18.06 -3.49 3.70
N SER A 260 -19.12 -3.64 4.48
CA SER A 260 -19.12 -4.45 5.70
C SER A 260 -18.68 -5.92 5.45
N THR A 261 -19.14 -6.54 4.35
CA THR A 261 -18.73 -7.89 3.99
C THR A 261 -17.25 -7.93 3.59
N GLY A 262 -16.81 -6.96 2.78
CA GLY A 262 -15.41 -6.88 2.35
C GLY A 262 -14.43 -6.70 3.49
N VAL A 263 -14.71 -5.80 4.45
CA VAL A 263 -13.82 -5.64 5.62
C VAL A 263 -13.86 -6.86 6.55
N THR A 264 -14.98 -7.60 6.58
CA THR A 264 -15.05 -8.86 7.32
C THR A 264 -14.14 -9.92 6.71
N GLU A 265 -14.15 -10.06 5.39
CA GLU A 265 -13.23 -10.97 4.69
C GLU A 265 -11.77 -10.55 4.85
N TYR A 266 -11.49 -9.25 4.82
CA TYR A 266 -10.16 -8.72 5.12
C TYR A 266 -9.67 -9.15 6.52
N ILE A 267 -10.50 -9.03 7.54
CA ILE A 267 -10.18 -9.49 8.91
C ILE A 267 -10.05 -11.03 8.97
N ASN A 268 -10.91 -11.79 8.28
CA ASN A 268 -10.81 -13.25 8.19
C ASN A 268 -9.47 -13.68 7.55
N TYR A 269 -9.02 -12.96 6.52
CA TYR A 269 -7.72 -13.21 5.91
C TYR A 269 -6.58 -13.04 6.92
N LEU A 270 -6.59 -11.97 7.71
CA LEU A 270 -5.58 -11.74 8.76
C LEU A 270 -5.59 -12.84 9.83
N ARG A 271 -6.77 -13.43 10.16
CA ARG A 271 -6.87 -14.53 11.11
C ARG A 271 -6.18 -15.80 10.60
N THR A 272 -6.20 -16.03 9.29
CA THR A 272 -5.61 -17.20 8.65
C THR A 272 -4.20 -16.96 8.10
N HIS A 273 -3.66 -15.76 8.29
CA HIS A 273 -2.28 -15.38 7.94
C HIS A 273 -1.63 -14.70 9.14
N ALA A 274 -1.72 -15.38 10.28
CA ALA A 274 -1.32 -14.81 11.55
C ALA A 274 0.21 -14.84 11.75
N LEU A 275 0.71 -13.75 12.34
CA LEU A 275 2.06 -13.72 12.89
C LEU A 275 2.08 -14.49 14.20
N ASP A 276 3.11 -15.30 14.44
CA ASP A 276 3.33 -15.95 15.74
C ASP A 276 3.76 -14.87 16.76
N LEU A 277 2.84 -14.53 17.64
CA LEU A 277 3.05 -13.58 18.73
C LEU A 277 3.31 -14.39 20.00
N GLN A 278 4.56 -14.75 20.25
CA GLN A 278 5.00 -15.40 21.48
C GLN A 278 4.78 -14.53 22.71
#